data_b423be7ef88d16bab0950f551eeb66ab
#
_entry.id   b423be7ef88d16bab0950f551eeb66ab
#
_cell.length_a   1.000
_cell.length_b   1.000
_cell.length_c   1.000
_cell.angle_alpha   90.00
_cell.angle_beta   90.00
_cell.angle_gamma   90.00
#
_symmetry.space_group_name_H-M   'P 1'
#
loop_
_entity.id
_entity.type
_entity.pdbx_description
1 polymer ?
#
loop_
_entity_poly.entity_id
_entity_poly.type
_entity_poly.pdbx_seq_one_letter_code
_entity_poly.pdbx_strand_id
1 'polypeptide(L)'
;MIEFLNETPLEKPLIFDTHAHYDDERFDEIRDKLLSTLTKNSVGAVISCGCDKKSSIKALEMAEKYDNVYAAVGIHPCNIDSGTTIKEIEKLASNKKCVAIGEIGLDYYWVQDNKPQQKEIFIKQLELAKRLELPVLIHDRDAHADTLEILREYKPKGVVHSFSGSPEMAKELIDLGLYIGIGGVITFKNAKKLPDVVKMLPMDRMLLETDAPYLTPVPFRGKTNHSAMIYFSAEKIAEIKNATTEEILKQTFLNAENLFLK
;
A
#
# COMPACT_ATOMS: atom_id res chain seq x y z
N MET A 1 -9.04 -1.96 -22.82
CA MET A 1 -9.32 -0.60 -22.38
C MET A 1 -8.13 -0.08 -21.57
N ILE A 2 -7.03 0.06 -22.31
CA ILE A 2 -5.70 0.44 -21.83
C ILE A 2 -5.32 1.78 -22.49
N GLU A 3 -6.30 2.52 -23.02
CA GLU A 3 -6.07 3.79 -23.74
C GLU A 3 -5.49 4.89 -22.86
N PHE A 4 -5.65 4.79 -21.53
CA PHE A 4 -5.09 5.76 -20.58
C PHE A 4 -3.61 5.58 -20.27
N LEU A 5 -3.02 4.48 -20.70
CA LEU A 5 -1.61 4.20 -20.46
C LEU A 5 -0.65 4.98 -21.39
N ASN A 6 -1.18 5.67 -22.40
CA ASN A 6 -0.36 6.38 -23.40
C ASN A 6 -0.25 7.90 -23.16
N GLU A 7 -0.88 8.45 -22.11
CA GLU A 7 -1.01 9.91 -21.94
C GLU A 7 -0.45 10.48 -20.62
N THR A 8 0.32 9.71 -19.86
CA THR A 8 1.04 10.30 -18.73
C THR A 8 2.24 11.08 -19.26
N PRO A 9 2.27 12.42 -19.14
CA PRO A 9 3.28 13.28 -19.77
C PRO A 9 4.62 13.29 -19.03
N LEU A 10 4.95 12.25 -18.27
CA LEU A 10 6.16 12.19 -17.48
C LEU A 10 7.33 11.64 -18.32
N GLU A 11 8.39 12.41 -18.46
CA GLU A 11 9.62 12.01 -19.16
C GLU A 11 10.35 10.84 -18.48
N LYS A 12 10.08 10.57 -17.19
CA LYS A 12 10.69 9.50 -16.39
C LYS A 12 9.62 8.77 -15.58
N PRO A 13 9.80 7.48 -15.28
CA PRO A 13 8.91 6.77 -14.36
C PRO A 13 9.05 7.34 -12.94
N LEU A 14 8.03 8.06 -12.48
CA LEU A 14 7.98 8.74 -11.17
C LEU A 14 6.87 8.19 -10.25
N ILE A 15 6.17 7.13 -10.66
CA ILE A 15 5.14 6.49 -9.84
C ILE A 15 5.74 5.29 -9.15
N PHE A 16 5.67 5.26 -7.82
CA PHE A 16 5.89 4.08 -7.01
C PHE A 16 4.56 3.72 -6.35
N ASP A 17 3.94 2.64 -6.79
CA ASP A 17 2.72 2.10 -6.19
C ASP A 17 3.09 1.22 -5.00
N THR A 18 2.90 1.74 -3.80
CA THR A 18 3.33 1.04 -2.58
C THR A 18 2.35 -0.03 -2.10
N HIS A 19 1.16 -0.15 -2.73
CA HIS A 19 0.19 -1.16 -2.34
C HIS A 19 -0.77 -1.51 -3.49
N ALA A 20 -0.67 -2.72 -4.02
CA ALA A 20 -1.55 -3.27 -5.04
C ALA A 20 -1.72 -4.78 -4.87
N HIS A 21 -2.84 -5.34 -5.36
CA HIS A 21 -3.13 -6.78 -5.36
C HIS A 21 -3.18 -7.30 -6.81
N TYR A 22 -2.04 -7.36 -7.47
CA TYR A 22 -1.95 -7.86 -8.83
C TYR A 22 -2.16 -9.38 -8.95
N ASP A 23 -2.26 -10.10 -7.85
CA ASP A 23 -2.66 -11.51 -7.77
C ASP A 23 -4.17 -11.73 -7.94
N ASP A 24 -5.01 -10.65 -7.85
CA ASP A 24 -6.47 -10.70 -8.00
C ASP A 24 -6.89 -11.21 -9.39
N GLU A 25 -7.95 -12.03 -9.45
CA GLU A 25 -8.47 -12.66 -10.67
C GLU A 25 -8.92 -11.66 -11.75
N ARG A 26 -9.30 -10.45 -11.37
CA ARG A 26 -9.64 -9.36 -12.32
C ARG A 26 -8.49 -8.97 -13.23
N PHE A 27 -7.26 -9.34 -12.87
CA PHE A 27 -6.09 -9.10 -13.70
C PHE A 27 -5.70 -10.31 -14.57
N ASP A 28 -6.30 -11.49 -14.41
CA ASP A 28 -5.80 -12.73 -15.04
C ASP A 28 -5.56 -12.59 -16.55
N GLU A 29 -6.47 -11.94 -17.29
CA GLU A 29 -6.34 -11.74 -18.73
C GLU A 29 -5.36 -10.62 -19.14
N ILE A 30 -5.08 -9.67 -18.23
CA ILE A 30 -4.34 -8.43 -18.54
C ILE A 30 -3.08 -8.24 -17.72
N ARG A 31 -2.86 -9.05 -16.68
CA ARG A 31 -1.75 -8.92 -15.70
C ARG A 31 -0.39 -8.80 -16.39
N ASP A 32 -0.06 -9.73 -17.25
CA ASP A 32 1.23 -9.73 -17.94
C ASP A 32 1.42 -8.49 -18.83
N LYS A 33 0.37 -8.05 -19.49
CA LYS A 33 0.41 -6.83 -20.31
C LYS A 33 0.59 -5.59 -19.43
N LEU A 34 -0.11 -5.50 -18.30
CA LEU A 34 0.03 -4.38 -17.36
C LEU A 34 1.45 -4.35 -16.78
N LEU A 35 1.92 -5.45 -16.18
CA LEU A 35 3.21 -5.50 -15.50
C LEU A 35 4.39 -5.33 -16.45
N SER A 36 4.31 -5.84 -17.69
CA SER A 36 5.38 -5.66 -18.70
C SER A 36 5.46 -4.24 -19.28
N THR A 37 4.44 -3.40 -19.04
CA THR A 37 4.38 -2.03 -19.59
C THR A 37 4.43 -0.94 -18.54
N LEU A 38 4.69 -1.27 -17.27
CA LEU A 38 4.69 -0.33 -16.15
C LEU A 38 5.55 0.91 -16.42
N THR A 39 6.80 0.74 -16.83
CA THR A 39 7.72 1.85 -17.09
C THR A 39 7.27 2.75 -18.24
N LYS A 40 6.62 2.20 -19.27
CA LYS A 40 6.03 2.98 -20.38
C LYS A 40 4.88 3.86 -19.89
N ASN A 41 4.30 3.53 -18.75
CA ASN A 41 3.19 4.23 -18.11
C ASN A 41 3.64 5.04 -16.90
N SER A 42 4.91 5.46 -16.88
CA SER A 42 5.51 6.26 -15.81
C SER A 42 5.56 5.57 -14.44
N VAL A 43 5.32 4.26 -14.35
CA VAL A 43 5.41 3.48 -13.13
C VAL A 43 6.81 2.87 -13.02
N GLY A 44 7.59 3.36 -12.05
CA GLY A 44 8.96 2.90 -11.79
C GLY A 44 9.02 1.68 -10.90
N ALA A 45 8.08 1.55 -9.96
CA ALA A 45 8.02 0.41 -9.04
C ALA A 45 6.60 0.14 -8.55
N VAL A 46 6.36 -1.13 -8.18
CA VAL A 46 5.10 -1.60 -7.59
C VAL A 46 5.40 -2.61 -6.49
N ILE A 47 4.70 -2.53 -5.35
CA ILE A 47 4.64 -3.60 -4.36
C ILE A 47 3.31 -4.33 -4.51
N SER A 48 3.37 -5.61 -4.90
CA SER A 48 2.20 -6.50 -4.87
C SER A 48 2.09 -7.14 -3.50
N CYS A 49 0.93 -7.00 -2.84
CA CYS A 49 0.72 -7.36 -1.45
C CYS A 49 0.00 -8.70 -1.34
N GLY A 50 0.60 -9.64 -0.61
CA GLY A 50 -0.05 -10.89 -0.25
C GLY A 50 -0.91 -10.75 1.00
N CYS A 51 -2.06 -11.45 1.04
CA CYS A 51 -2.99 -11.48 2.16
C CYS A 51 -3.00 -12.81 2.92
N ASP A 52 -2.34 -13.82 2.36
CA ASP A 52 -2.15 -15.17 2.87
C ASP A 52 -0.96 -15.84 2.16
N LYS A 53 -0.69 -17.11 2.47
CA LYS A 53 0.39 -17.86 1.82
C LYS A 53 0.24 -17.92 0.30
N LYS A 54 -0.98 -18.16 -0.20
CA LYS A 54 -1.24 -18.35 -1.63
C LYS A 54 -1.01 -17.08 -2.42
N SER A 55 -1.57 -15.98 -1.98
CA SER A 55 -1.40 -14.66 -2.59
C SER A 55 0.02 -14.13 -2.44
N SER A 56 0.68 -14.39 -1.29
CA SER A 56 2.09 -14.05 -1.08
C SER A 56 3.02 -14.79 -2.05
N ILE A 57 2.77 -16.06 -2.35
CA ILE A 57 3.53 -16.80 -3.37
C ILE A 57 3.34 -16.16 -4.75
N LYS A 58 2.11 -15.87 -5.15
CA LYS A 58 1.84 -15.21 -6.43
C LYS A 58 2.51 -13.82 -6.53
N ALA A 59 2.51 -13.05 -5.44
CA ALA A 59 3.20 -11.76 -5.40
C ALA A 59 4.70 -11.91 -5.65
N LEU A 60 5.34 -12.90 -5.03
CA LEU A 60 6.76 -13.20 -5.24
C LEU A 60 7.05 -13.70 -6.65
N GLU A 61 6.22 -14.57 -7.22
CA GLU A 61 6.37 -15.04 -8.61
C GLU A 61 6.33 -13.87 -9.61
N MET A 62 5.43 -12.89 -9.40
CA MET A 62 5.40 -11.67 -10.20
C MET A 62 6.65 -10.81 -9.99
N ALA A 63 7.09 -10.66 -8.76
CA ALA A 63 8.29 -9.91 -8.43
C ALA A 63 9.57 -10.52 -9.03
N GLU A 64 9.67 -11.83 -9.13
CA GLU A 64 10.77 -12.53 -9.80
C GLU A 64 10.72 -12.39 -11.33
N LYS A 65 9.50 -12.28 -11.90
CA LYS A 65 9.29 -12.17 -13.35
C LYS A 65 9.52 -10.75 -13.88
N TYR A 66 9.27 -9.72 -13.07
CA TYR A 66 9.32 -8.31 -13.50
C TYR A 66 10.27 -7.50 -12.60
N ASP A 67 11.27 -6.86 -13.19
CA ASP A 67 12.35 -6.16 -12.45
C ASP A 67 11.85 -5.08 -11.49
N ASN A 68 10.82 -4.34 -11.89
CA ASN A 68 10.22 -3.24 -11.14
C ASN A 68 9.01 -3.64 -10.28
N VAL A 69 8.76 -4.93 -10.13
CA VAL A 69 7.77 -5.46 -9.18
C VAL A 69 8.49 -6.02 -7.96
N TYR A 70 7.98 -5.71 -6.80
CA TYR A 70 8.38 -6.19 -5.49
C TYR A 70 7.19 -6.86 -4.82
N ALA A 71 7.44 -7.58 -3.74
CA ALA A 71 6.39 -8.25 -2.98
C ALA A 71 6.39 -7.83 -1.52
N ALA A 72 5.21 -7.77 -0.94
CA ALA A 72 5.00 -7.86 0.50
C ALA A 72 4.30 -9.16 0.81
N VAL A 73 4.67 -9.81 1.93
CA VAL A 73 4.10 -11.09 2.34
C VAL A 73 3.54 -11.00 3.76
N GLY A 74 2.32 -11.50 3.96
CA GLY A 74 1.66 -11.37 5.25
C GLY A 74 0.38 -12.18 5.37
N ILE A 75 -0.26 -12.06 6.53
CA ILE A 75 -1.57 -12.60 6.84
C ILE A 75 -2.49 -11.42 7.14
N HIS A 76 -3.36 -11.10 6.20
CA HIS A 76 -4.36 -10.05 6.34
C HIS A 76 -5.38 -10.41 7.43
N PRO A 77 -5.92 -9.46 8.21
CA PRO A 77 -6.89 -9.75 9.27
C PRO A 77 -8.12 -10.56 8.82
N CYS A 78 -8.56 -10.39 7.57
CA CYS A 78 -9.66 -11.21 7.02
C CYS A 78 -9.25 -12.64 6.64
N ASN A 79 -7.96 -12.97 6.64
CA ASN A 79 -7.40 -14.26 6.20
C ASN A 79 -6.73 -15.06 7.33
N ILE A 80 -6.95 -14.69 8.60
CA ILE A 80 -6.33 -15.39 9.74
C ILE A 80 -6.71 -16.86 9.81
N ASP A 81 -7.88 -17.23 9.29
CA ASP A 81 -8.39 -18.62 9.23
C ASP A 81 -7.95 -19.38 7.95
N SER A 82 -7.09 -18.78 7.11
CA SER A 82 -6.58 -19.42 5.88
C SER A 82 -5.68 -20.64 6.13
N GLY A 83 -5.29 -20.88 7.37
CA GLY A 83 -4.29 -21.89 7.74
C GLY A 83 -2.84 -21.46 7.49
N THR A 84 -2.62 -20.22 7.05
CA THR A 84 -1.28 -19.66 6.88
C THR A 84 -0.60 -19.44 8.23
N THR A 85 0.63 -19.88 8.37
CA THR A 85 1.42 -19.75 9.61
C THR A 85 2.48 -18.64 9.49
N ILE A 86 2.85 -18.05 10.62
CA ILE A 86 3.95 -17.07 10.70
C ILE A 86 5.27 -17.66 10.16
N LYS A 87 5.53 -18.95 10.39
CA LYS A 87 6.73 -19.64 9.89
C LYS A 87 6.75 -19.71 8.34
N GLU A 88 5.60 -19.87 7.72
CA GLU A 88 5.49 -19.87 6.25
C GLU A 88 5.73 -18.46 5.70
N ILE A 89 5.17 -17.42 6.33
CA ILE A 89 5.45 -16.03 5.97
C ILE A 89 6.94 -15.71 6.15
N GLU A 90 7.57 -16.12 7.25
CA GLU A 90 9.00 -15.95 7.48
C GLU A 90 9.85 -16.56 6.36
N LYS A 91 9.48 -17.78 5.92
CA LYS A 91 10.15 -18.45 4.79
C LYS A 91 9.98 -17.67 3.49
N LEU A 92 8.80 -17.15 3.20
CA LEU A 92 8.52 -16.33 2.00
C LEU A 92 9.26 -14.98 2.06
N ALA A 93 9.33 -14.36 3.24
CA ALA A 93 10.02 -13.10 3.46
C ALA A 93 11.55 -13.17 3.24
N SER A 94 12.15 -14.37 3.22
CA SER A 94 13.57 -14.55 2.89
C SER A 94 13.89 -14.35 1.40
N ASN A 95 12.90 -14.20 0.53
CA ASN A 95 13.09 -13.89 -0.88
C ASN A 95 13.61 -12.45 -1.05
N LYS A 96 14.62 -12.26 -1.89
CA LYS A 96 15.25 -10.95 -2.15
C LYS A 96 14.30 -9.88 -2.73
N LYS A 97 13.20 -10.31 -3.34
CA LYS A 97 12.17 -9.43 -3.89
C LYS A 97 11.08 -9.09 -2.86
N CYS A 98 11.11 -9.71 -1.67
CA CYS A 98 10.26 -9.35 -0.55
C CYS A 98 10.83 -8.10 0.14
N VAL A 99 10.08 -7.00 0.13
CA VAL A 99 10.51 -5.71 0.66
C VAL A 99 9.74 -5.25 1.90
N ALA A 100 8.69 -5.99 2.30
CA ALA A 100 7.89 -5.66 3.48
C ALA A 100 7.16 -6.90 4.03
N ILE A 101 6.83 -6.85 5.33
CA ILE A 101 5.81 -7.73 5.90
C ILE A 101 4.46 -7.03 5.77
N GLY A 102 3.57 -7.62 5.00
CA GLY A 102 2.26 -7.04 4.65
C GLY A 102 1.51 -7.87 3.61
N GLU A 103 0.23 -7.74 3.55
CA GLU A 103 -0.61 -6.81 4.29
C GLU A 103 -0.96 -7.40 5.66
N ILE A 104 -0.80 -6.61 6.73
CA ILE A 104 -1.05 -7.05 8.12
C ILE A 104 -1.82 -5.96 8.87
N GLY A 105 -2.52 -6.30 9.94
CA GLY A 105 -3.22 -5.28 10.72
C GLY A 105 -4.54 -5.76 11.30
N LEU A 106 -5.52 -4.83 11.37
CA LEU A 106 -6.83 -5.06 11.97
C LEU A 106 -7.96 -4.60 11.04
N ASP A 107 -9.00 -5.43 10.91
CA ASP A 107 -10.24 -5.12 10.19
C ASP A 107 -11.45 -5.50 11.05
N TYR A 108 -12.11 -4.50 11.63
CA TYR A 108 -13.32 -4.69 12.44
C TYR A 108 -14.61 -4.40 11.66
N TYR A 109 -14.48 -4.07 10.37
CA TYR A 109 -15.61 -3.88 9.48
C TYR A 109 -16.12 -5.21 8.89
N TRP A 110 -15.18 -6.00 8.31
CA TRP A 110 -15.54 -7.25 7.64
C TRP A 110 -15.62 -8.44 8.60
N VAL A 111 -14.76 -8.47 9.66
CA VAL A 111 -14.68 -9.60 10.60
C VAL A 111 -14.67 -9.09 12.03
N GLN A 112 -15.77 -9.26 12.73
CA GLN A 112 -15.97 -8.71 14.07
C GLN A 112 -15.75 -9.70 15.21
N ASP A 113 -15.89 -11.02 14.94
CA ASP A 113 -15.97 -12.05 15.98
C ASP A 113 -14.59 -12.56 16.45
N ASN A 114 -13.51 -12.16 15.78
CA ASN A 114 -12.15 -12.66 16.02
C ASN A 114 -11.13 -11.55 16.35
N LYS A 115 -11.55 -10.42 16.89
CA LYS A 115 -10.66 -9.29 17.23
C LYS A 115 -9.43 -9.69 18.04
N PRO A 116 -9.52 -10.54 19.10
CA PRO A 116 -8.34 -10.98 19.84
C PRO A 116 -7.34 -11.75 18.98
N GLN A 117 -7.82 -12.59 18.08
CA GLN A 117 -6.98 -13.38 17.17
C GLN A 117 -6.31 -12.47 16.12
N GLN A 118 -7.04 -11.47 15.59
CA GLN A 118 -6.44 -10.48 14.69
C GLN A 118 -5.30 -9.73 15.39
N LYS A 119 -5.49 -9.26 16.62
CA LYS A 119 -4.43 -8.60 17.42
C LYS A 119 -3.23 -9.51 17.63
N GLU A 120 -3.45 -10.76 18.01
CA GLU A 120 -2.38 -11.74 18.23
C GLU A 120 -1.55 -11.96 16.95
N ILE A 121 -2.21 -12.18 15.81
CA ILE A 121 -1.53 -12.40 14.53
C ILE A 121 -0.83 -11.12 14.05
N PHE A 122 -1.44 -9.96 14.23
CA PHE A 122 -0.81 -8.67 13.91
C PHE A 122 0.49 -8.47 14.70
N ILE A 123 0.45 -8.67 16.02
CA ILE A 123 1.63 -8.57 16.90
C ILE A 123 2.74 -9.53 16.47
N LYS A 124 2.42 -10.81 16.22
CA LYS A 124 3.41 -11.80 15.76
C LYS A 124 4.07 -11.38 14.44
N GLN A 125 3.35 -10.72 13.56
CA GLN A 125 3.90 -10.24 12.29
C GLN A 125 4.74 -8.96 12.47
N LEU A 126 4.40 -8.09 13.42
CA LEU A 126 5.26 -6.95 13.80
C LEU A 126 6.60 -7.44 14.39
N GLU A 127 6.55 -8.48 15.25
CA GLU A 127 7.75 -9.10 15.81
C GLU A 127 8.60 -9.77 14.71
N LEU A 128 7.96 -10.43 13.74
CA LEU A 128 8.64 -10.99 12.58
C LEU A 128 9.32 -9.89 11.76
N ALA A 129 8.61 -8.81 11.41
CA ALA A 129 9.15 -7.69 10.65
C ALA A 129 10.36 -7.06 11.34
N LYS A 130 10.27 -6.86 12.67
CA LYS A 130 11.38 -6.34 13.48
C LYS A 130 12.60 -7.28 13.43
N ARG A 131 12.40 -8.59 13.53
CA ARG A 131 13.49 -9.59 13.48
C ARG A 131 14.17 -9.65 12.11
N LEU A 132 13.40 -9.46 11.04
CA LEU A 132 13.89 -9.45 9.65
C LEU A 132 14.35 -8.07 9.19
N GLU A 133 14.22 -7.03 10.02
CA GLU A 133 14.50 -5.62 9.68
C GLU A 133 13.72 -5.11 8.47
N LEU A 134 12.55 -5.69 8.19
CA LEU A 134 11.67 -5.29 7.11
C LEU A 134 10.62 -4.27 7.59
N PRO A 135 10.25 -3.29 6.75
CA PRO A 135 9.11 -2.42 7.01
C PRO A 135 7.79 -3.18 6.93
N VAL A 136 6.72 -2.57 7.43
CA VAL A 136 5.37 -3.16 7.43
C VAL A 136 4.39 -2.36 6.58
N LEU A 137 3.46 -3.05 5.92
CA LEU A 137 2.27 -2.48 5.28
C LEU A 137 1.06 -2.78 6.17
N ILE A 138 0.50 -1.74 6.79
CA ILE A 138 -0.50 -1.87 7.85
C ILE A 138 -1.89 -1.55 7.33
N HIS A 139 -2.78 -2.51 7.44
CA HIS A 139 -4.22 -2.37 7.25
C HIS A 139 -4.90 -1.91 8.55
N ASP A 140 -5.77 -0.92 8.43
CA ASP A 140 -6.55 -0.43 9.57
C ASP A 140 -7.95 -0.02 9.12
N ARG A 141 -8.95 -0.84 9.43
CA ARG A 141 -10.34 -0.57 9.09
C ARG A 141 -11.26 -0.72 10.29
N ASP A 142 -11.87 0.41 10.72
CA ASP A 142 -12.74 0.49 11.90
C ASP A 142 -12.07 -0.02 13.20
N ALA A 143 -10.72 0.00 13.24
CA ALA A 143 -9.89 -0.53 14.34
C ALA A 143 -8.88 0.48 14.91
N HIS A 144 -9.01 1.76 14.55
CA HIS A 144 -8.03 2.83 14.80
C HIS A 144 -7.44 2.86 16.21
N ALA A 145 -8.28 2.68 17.25
CA ALA A 145 -7.82 2.75 18.64
C ALA A 145 -6.86 1.61 18.99
N ASP A 146 -7.25 0.37 18.64
CA ASP A 146 -6.44 -0.82 18.88
C ASP A 146 -5.17 -0.83 18.03
N THR A 147 -5.28 -0.37 16.77
CA THR A 147 -4.12 -0.21 15.89
C THR A 147 -3.11 0.76 16.48
N LEU A 148 -3.55 1.96 16.91
CA LEU A 148 -2.66 2.94 17.57
C LEU A 148 -2.02 2.40 18.84
N GLU A 149 -2.79 1.71 19.69
CA GLU A 149 -2.27 1.12 20.92
C GLU A 149 -1.09 0.17 20.62
N ILE A 150 -1.28 -0.74 19.67
CA ILE A 150 -0.24 -1.69 19.25
C ILE A 150 0.96 -0.96 18.63
N LEU A 151 0.73 0.02 17.76
CA LEU A 151 1.81 0.74 17.08
C LEU A 151 2.65 1.62 18.03
N ARG A 152 2.06 2.15 19.10
CA ARG A 152 2.80 2.85 20.18
C ARG A 152 3.78 1.93 20.91
N GLU A 153 3.39 0.67 21.12
CA GLU A 153 4.21 -0.32 21.80
C GLU A 153 5.34 -0.84 20.91
N TYR A 154 5.00 -1.26 19.69
CA TYR A 154 5.95 -1.96 18.79
C TYR A 154 6.81 -1.02 17.95
N LYS A 155 6.35 0.20 17.66
CA LYS A 155 7.03 1.25 16.87
C LYS A 155 7.71 0.71 15.60
N PRO A 156 6.98 0.05 14.71
CA PRO A 156 7.57 -0.51 13.49
C PRO A 156 7.98 0.62 12.52
N LYS A 157 8.90 0.33 11.61
CA LYS A 157 9.04 1.09 10.36
C LYS A 157 7.95 0.63 9.39
N GLY A 158 7.32 1.54 8.68
CA GLY A 158 6.28 1.13 7.72
C GLY A 158 5.31 2.24 7.35
N VAL A 159 4.18 1.81 6.81
CA VAL A 159 3.11 2.69 6.36
C VAL A 159 1.75 2.14 6.81
N VAL A 160 0.87 3.03 7.23
CA VAL A 160 -0.57 2.71 7.33
C VAL A 160 -1.17 3.01 5.96
N HIS A 161 -1.49 1.93 5.22
CA HIS A 161 -2.02 2.05 3.87
C HIS A 161 -3.49 2.45 3.86
N SER A 162 -3.97 2.99 2.73
CA SER A 162 -5.37 3.41 2.51
C SER A 162 -5.97 4.19 3.68
N PHE A 163 -5.19 5.13 4.20
CA PHE A 163 -5.47 5.79 5.45
C PHE A 163 -6.85 6.44 5.50
N SER A 164 -7.63 6.11 6.52
CA SER A 164 -9.01 6.58 6.70
C SER A 164 -9.27 7.28 8.04
N GLY A 165 -8.21 7.44 8.85
CA GLY A 165 -8.27 8.07 10.17
C GLY A 165 -8.43 9.60 10.14
N SER A 166 -8.33 10.21 11.33
CA SER A 166 -8.38 11.66 11.49
C SER A 166 -7.00 12.33 11.31
N PRO A 167 -6.94 13.67 11.15
CA PRO A 167 -5.68 14.41 11.16
C PRO A 167 -4.84 14.19 12.43
N GLU A 168 -5.51 14.08 13.60
CA GLU A 168 -4.84 13.83 14.88
C GLU A 168 -4.18 12.44 14.89
N MET A 169 -4.87 11.41 14.38
CA MET A 169 -4.32 10.08 14.23
C MET A 169 -3.13 10.08 13.27
N ALA A 170 -3.25 10.75 12.13
CA ALA A 170 -2.16 10.86 11.16
C ALA A 170 -0.93 11.52 11.79
N LYS A 171 -1.13 12.60 12.56
CA LYS A 171 -0.06 13.28 13.30
C LYS A 171 0.66 12.30 14.25
N GLU A 172 -0.09 11.54 15.02
CA GLU A 172 0.48 10.58 15.95
C GLU A 172 1.29 9.48 15.24
N LEU A 173 0.77 8.94 14.13
CA LEU A 173 1.47 7.94 13.35
C LEU A 173 2.80 8.45 12.78
N ILE A 174 2.84 9.69 12.28
CA ILE A 174 4.10 10.30 11.81
C ILE A 174 5.07 10.61 12.95
N ASP A 175 4.57 10.99 14.14
CA ASP A 175 5.38 11.16 15.35
C ASP A 175 6.01 9.82 15.80
N LEU A 176 5.35 8.69 15.52
CA LEU A 176 5.89 7.33 15.69
C LEU A 176 6.87 6.91 14.58
N GLY A 177 7.07 7.71 13.54
CA GLY A 177 7.98 7.46 12.43
C GLY A 177 7.37 6.77 11.22
N LEU A 178 6.07 6.53 11.22
CA LEU A 178 5.35 5.87 10.13
C LEU A 178 5.07 6.81 8.96
N TYR A 179 4.83 6.23 7.80
CA TYR A 179 4.29 6.89 6.62
C TYR A 179 2.77 6.72 6.55
N ILE A 180 2.13 7.59 5.78
CA ILE A 180 0.70 7.55 5.49
C ILE A 180 0.49 7.27 4.02
N GLY A 181 -0.21 6.17 3.71
CA GLY A 181 -0.58 5.77 2.35
C GLY A 181 -1.84 6.51 1.88
N ILE A 182 -1.75 7.15 0.71
CA ILE A 182 -2.84 7.90 0.10
C ILE A 182 -3.14 7.34 -1.28
N GLY A 183 -4.34 6.77 -1.42
CA GLY A 183 -4.83 6.18 -2.66
C GLY A 183 -5.89 7.03 -3.37
N GLY A 184 -6.60 6.39 -4.32
CA GLY A 184 -7.63 7.00 -5.16
C GLY A 184 -8.77 7.67 -4.41
N VAL A 185 -9.01 7.29 -3.16
CA VAL A 185 -10.04 7.86 -2.27
C VAL A 185 -9.93 9.38 -2.11
N ILE A 186 -8.72 9.95 -2.20
CA ILE A 186 -8.51 11.42 -2.12
C ILE A 186 -9.30 12.18 -3.19
N THR A 187 -9.63 11.53 -4.31
CA THR A 187 -10.39 12.13 -5.42
C THR A 187 -11.92 12.03 -5.22
N PHE A 188 -12.41 11.31 -4.20
CA PHE A 188 -13.83 11.05 -4.02
C PHE A 188 -14.54 12.24 -3.39
N LYS A 189 -15.74 12.56 -3.88
CA LYS A 189 -16.57 13.66 -3.35
C LYS A 189 -16.94 13.48 -1.87
N ASN A 190 -16.97 12.26 -1.38
CA ASN A 190 -17.29 11.92 0.01
C ASN A 190 -16.07 11.71 0.91
N ALA A 191 -14.86 11.92 0.42
CA ALA A 191 -13.62 11.87 1.21
C ALA A 191 -13.50 13.11 2.12
N LYS A 192 -14.28 13.16 3.20
CA LYS A 192 -14.42 14.36 4.05
C LYS A 192 -13.16 14.67 4.88
N LYS A 193 -12.51 13.66 5.45
CA LYS A 193 -11.35 13.82 6.36
C LYS A 193 -10.01 13.81 5.63
N LEU A 194 -9.89 12.98 4.60
CA LEU A 194 -8.63 12.73 3.91
C LEU A 194 -8.00 14.00 3.29
N PRO A 195 -8.74 14.97 2.71
CA PRO A 195 -8.17 16.24 2.28
C PRO A 195 -7.51 17.03 3.41
N ASP A 196 -8.10 17.05 4.62
CA ASP A 196 -7.52 17.74 5.78
C ASP A 196 -6.26 17.02 6.27
N VAL A 197 -6.26 15.69 6.26
CA VAL A 197 -5.06 14.88 6.52
C VAL A 197 -3.96 15.24 5.53
N VAL A 198 -4.23 15.19 4.23
CA VAL A 198 -3.26 15.53 3.19
C VAL A 198 -2.75 16.96 3.37
N LYS A 199 -3.61 17.92 3.68
CA LYS A 199 -3.22 19.31 3.89
C LYS A 199 -2.17 19.46 5.01
N MET A 200 -2.31 18.76 6.13
CA MET A 200 -1.39 18.85 7.26
C MET A 200 -0.15 17.96 7.13
N LEU A 201 -0.21 16.87 6.36
CA LEU A 201 0.83 15.86 6.27
C LEU A 201 2.12 16.44 5.65
N PRO A 202 3.30 16.28 6.26
CA PRO A 202 4.57 16.59 5.59
C PRO A 202 4.73 15.74 4.32
N MET A 203 5.27 16.34 3.25
CA MET A 203 5.44 15.62 1.98
C MET A 203 6.40 14.43 2.09
N ASP A 204 7.37 14.49 3.00
CA ASP A 204 8.32 13.42 3.29
C ASP A 204 7.76 12.28 4.16
N ARG A 205 6.46 12.35 4.52
CA ARG A 205 5.73 11.33 5.28
C ARG A 205 4.56 10.73 4.53
N MET A 206 4.44 11.05 3.24
CA MET A 206 3.37 10.56 2.36
C MET A 206 3.87 9.50 1.41
N LEU A 207 3.08 8.45 1.20
CA LEU A 207 3.25 7.47 0.13
C LEU A 207 2.02 7.45 -0.76
N LEU A 208 2.20 7.09 -2.02
CA LEU A 208 1.11 6.90 -2.97
C LEU A 208 0.91 5.43 -3.28
N GLU A 209 -0.36 5.07 -3.44
CA GLU A 209 -0.78 3.70 -3.68
C GLU A 209 -2.07 3.64 -4.49
N THR A 210 -2.42 2.46 -4.97
CA THR A 210 -3.70 2.25 -5.65
C THR A 210 -4.70 1.45 -4.85
N ASP A 211 -4.25 0.46 -4.09
CA ASP A 211 -5.07 -0.65 -3.62
C ASP A 211 -5.74 -1.40 -4.81
N ALA A 212 -5.03 -1.44 -5.94
CA ALA A 212 -5.55 -2.05 -7.17
C ALA A 212 -5.85 -3.54 -6.98
N PRO A 213 -6.97 -4.01 -7.49
CA PRO A 213 -7.89 -3.45 -8.49
C PRO A 213 -8.99 -2.55 -7.93
N TYR A 214 -8.97 -2.22 -6.64
CA TYR A 214 -10.00 -1.46 -5.93
C TYR A 214 -9.76 0.06 -6.00
N LEU A 215 -10.66 0.83 -5.39
CA LEU A 215 -10.54 2.26 -5.07
C LEU A 215 -10.12 3.18 -6.24
N THR A 216 -10.52 2.83 -7.45
CA THR A 216 -10.23 3.59 -8.68
C THR A 216 -10.53 5.07 -8.51
N PRO A 217 -9.59 6.00 -8.84
CA PRO A 217 -9.81 7.43 -8.69
C PRO A 217 -10.86 7.98 -9.67
N VAL A 218 -11.40 9.16 -9.36
CA VAL A 218 -12.18 9.96 -10.31
C VAL A 218 -11.23 10.44 -11.42
N PRO A 219 -11.67 10.44 -12.72
CA PRO A 219 -13.03 10.19 -13.19
C PRO A 219 -13.35 8.71 -13.50
N PHE A 220 -12.46 7.77 -13.18
CA PHE A 220 -12.55 6.36 -13.62
C PHE A 220 -13.28 5.44 -12.65
N ARG A 221 -14.06 5.96 -11.74
CA ARG A 221 -14.87 5.16 -10.80
C ARG A 221 -15.63 4.04 -11.51
N GLY A 222 -15.61 2.84 -10.88
CA GLY A 222 -16.27 1.64 -11.41
C GLY A 222 -15.46 0.85 -12.45
N LYS A 223 -14.27 1.31 -12.83
CA LYS A 223 -13.30 0.55 -13.65
C LYS A 223 -12.26 -0.13 -12.76
N THR A 224 -11.57 -1.14 -13.28
CA THR A 224 -10.45 -1.79 -12.61
C THR A 224 -9.30 -0.78 -12.42
N ASN A 225 -8.86 -0.60 -11.19
CA ASN A 225 -7.73 0.27 -10.86
C ASN A 225 -6.40 -0.37 -11.28
N HIS A 226 -5.36 0.42 -11.50
CA HIS A 226 -3.99 -0.03 -11.75
C HIS A 226 -2.99 1.10 -11.45
N SER A 227 -1.72 0.76 -11.27
CA SER A 227 -0.68 1.65 -10.73
C SER A 227 -0.53 2.99 -11.45
N ALA A 228 -0.72 3.07 -12.78
CA ALA A 228 -0.65 4.34 -13.50
C ALA A 228 -1.75 5.34 -13.11
N MET A 229 -2.85 4.88 -12.49
CA MET A 229 -3.93 5.76 -12.03
C MET A 229 -3.55 6.57 -10.77
N ILE A 230 -2.41 6.29 -10.15
CA ILE A 230 -1.82 7.14 -9.09
C ILE A 230 -1.67 8.59 -9.55
N TYR A 231 -1.45 8.82 -10.84
CA TYR A 231 -1.35 10.16 -11.40
C TYR A 231 -2.52 11.05 -10.98
N PHE A 232 -3.76 10.54 -11.01
CA PHE A 232 -4.96 11.32 -10.63
C PHE A 232 -5.03 11.60 -9.13
N SER A 233 -4.53 10.69 -8.31
CA SER A 233 -4.38 10.94 -6.87
C SER A 233 -3.34 12.00 -6.59
N ALA A 234 -2.20 11.95 -7.28
CA ALA A 234 -1.12 12.93 -7.18
C ALA A 234 -1.57 14.33 -7.66
N GLU A 235 -2.35 14.41 -8.74
CA GLU A 235 -2.96 15.66 -9.24
C GLU A 235 -3.84 16.30 -8.16
N LYS A 236 -4.70 15.50 -7.51
CA LYS A 236 -5.56 15.98 -6.43
C LYS A 236 -4.78 16.42 -5.19
N ILE A 237 -3.72 15.70 -4.84
CA ILE A 237 -2.83 16.09 -3.74
C ILE A 237 -2.09 17.40 -4.07
N ALA A 238 -1.63 17.55 -5.31
CA ALA A 238 -0.96 18.77 -5.78
C ALA A 238 -1.85 20.00 -5.61
N GLU A 239 -3.13 19.92 -5.97
CA GLU A 239 -4.11 21.00 -5.73
C GLU A 239 -4.19 21.35 -4.23
N ILE A 240 -4.28 20.34 -3.33
CA ILE A 240 -4.42 20.56 -1.88
C ILE A 240 -3.14 21.16 -1.29
N LYS A 241 -1.97 20.76 -1.80
CA LYS A 241 -0.65 21.18 -1.32
C LYS A 241 -0.13 22.47 -1.93
N ASN A 242 -0.80 23.01 -2.95
CA ASN A 242 -0.25 24.13 -3.77
C ASN A 242 1.11 23.78 -4.38
N ALA A 243 1.25 22.56 -4.88
CA ALA A 243 2.45 22.04 -5.52
C ALA A 243 2.15 21.56 -6.95
N THR A 244 3.16 21.15 -7.68
CA THR A 244 2.95 20.48 -8.97
C THR A 244 2.77 18.97 -8.78
N THR A 245 2.08 18.32 -9.71
CA THR A 245 1.91 16.85 -9.71
C THR A 245 3.27 16.16 -9.74
N GLU A 246 4.23 16.69 -10.48
CA GLU A 246 5.58 16.14 -10.58
C GLU A 246 6.34 16.20 -9.24
N GLU A 247 6.23 17.30 -8.49
CA GLU A 247 6.80 17.42 -7.14
C GLU A 247 6.23 16.39 -6.18
N ILE A 248 4.91 16.16 -6.21
CA ILE A 248 4.26 15.13 -5.39
C ILE A 248 4.79 13.75 -5.76
N LEU A 249 4.76 13.39 -7.05
CA LEU A 249 5.21 12.09 -7.52
C LEU A 249 6.69 11.85 -7.19
N LYS A 250 7.55 12.83 -7.41
CA LYS A 250 8.99 12.75 -7.15
C LYS A 250 9.27 12.55 -5.66
N GLN A 251 8.62 13.34 -4.79
CA GLN A 251 8.84 13.22 -3.35
C GLN A 251 8.34 11.87 -2.81
N THR A 252 7.14 11.45 -3.22
CA THR A 252 6.55 10.19 -2.74
C THR A 252 7.29 8.96 -3.28
N PHE A 253 7.86 9.05 -4.49
CA PHE A 253 8.76 8.02 -5.02
C PHE A 253 10.01 7.89 -4.16
N LEU A 254 10.68 8.99 -3.83
CA LEU A 254 11.86 9.00 -2.95
C LEU A 254 11.55 8.46 -1.55
N ASN A 255 10.37 8.79 -1.00
CA ASN A 255 9.92 8.27 0.28
C ASN A 255 9.78 6.73 0.24
N ALA A 256 9.17 6.21 -0.83
CA ALA A 256 9.00 4.78 -1.02
C ALA A 256 10.34 4.04 -1.20
N GLU A 257 11.26 4.59 -2.00
CA GLU A 257 12.61 4.04 -2.12
C GLU A 257 13.34 3.99 -0.78
N ASN A 258 13.24 5.08 0.01
CA ASN A 258 13.89 5.16 1.33
C ASN A 258 13.30 4.15 2.32
N LEU A 259 12.01 3.85 2.23
CA LEU A 259 11.36 2.91 3.14
C LEU A 259 11.60 1.46 2.75
N PHE A 260 11.53 1.13 1.45
CA PHE A 260 11.43 -0.25 0.99
C PHE A 260 12.67 -0.78 0.27
N LEU A 261 13.52 0.09 -0.30
CA LEU A 261 14.61 -0.35 -1.19
C LEU A 261 16.03 0.02 -0.70
N LYS A 262 16.13 0.55 0.52
CA LYS A 262 17.43 0.93 1.13
C LYS A 262 17.78 0.12 2.34
#